data_f1b56802678852015d579fa2bcb380b6
#
_entry.id   f1b56802678852015d579fa2bcb380b6
#
_cell.length_a   1.000
_cell.length_b   1.000
_cell.length_c   1.000
_cell.angle_alpha   90.00
_cell.angle_beta   90.00
_cell.angle_gamma   90.00
#
_symmetry.space_group_name_H-M   'P 1'
#
loop_
_entity.id
_entity.type
_entity.pdbx_description
1 polymer ?
#
loop_
_entity_poly.entity_id
_entity_poly.type
_entity_poly.pdbx_seq_one_letter_code
_entity_poly.pdbx_strand_id
1 'polypeptide(L)'
;MSLQQFFSQMYNASNRRMTRFRGVFSSDIGIDLGTANTLVFVRGRGIVLAEPSVVAVDSTTNEVLAVGHKAKAMLGKTPRKIHAVRPMKDGVIADFEIAEGMLKALIRRVSPARSLFRPRILIAVPSGITGVEKRAVEDSALHAG
;
A
#
# COMPACT_ATOMS: atom_id res chain seq x y z
N MET A 1 -12.88 -17.59 -1.07
CA MET A 1 -13.37 -16.26 -0.64
C MET A 1 -12.57 -15.21 -1.41
N SER A 2 -13.23 -14.35 -2.20
CA SER A 2 -12.49 -13.33 -2.95
C SER A 2 -11.95 -12.26 -2.00
N LEU A 3 -10.83 -11.62 -2.37
CA LEU A 3 -10.26 -10.49 -1.61
C LEU A 3 -11.31 -9.39 -1.34
N GLN A 4 -12.19 -9.14 -2.31
CA GLN A 4 -13.33 -8.21 -2.14
C GLN A 4 -14.28 -8.65 -1.03
N GLN A 5 -14.58 -9.95 -0.92
CA GLN A 5 -15.44 -10.49 0.14
C GLN A 5 -14.74 -10.43 1.49
N PHE A 6 -13.44 -10.71 1.54
CA PHE A 6 -12.64 -10.61 2.77
C PHE A 6 -12.60 -9.18 3.32
N PHE A 7 -12.27 -8.19 2.49
CA PHE A 7 -12.28 -6.79 2.90
C PHE A 7 -13.70 -6.30 3.26
N SER A 8 -14.73 -6.73 2.55
CA SER A 8 -16.12 -6.39 2.85
C SER A 8 -16.58 -6.99 4.19
N GLN A 9 -16.22 -8.23 4.49
CA GLN A 9 -16.59 -8.89 5.76
C GLN A 9 -15.87 -8.27 6.96
N MET A 10 -14.56 -8.05 6.87
CA MET A 10 -13.79 -7.39 7.94
C MET A 10 -14.30 -5.99 8.22
N TYR A 11 -14.70 -5.28 7.19
CA TYR A 11 -15.24 -3.92 7.30
C TYR A 11 -16.61 -3.88 7.99
N ASN A 12 -17.48 -4.83 7.68
CA ASN A 12 -18.81 -4.93 8.25
C ASN A 12 -18.80 -5.37 9.73
N ALA A 13 -17.80 -6.17 10.13
CA ALA A 13 -17.67 -6.62 11.52
C ALA A 13 -17.24 -5.51 12.49
N SER A 14 -16.45 -4.54 12.03
CA SER A 14 -15.86 -3.48 12.88
C SER A 14 -16.77 -2.28 13.15
N ASN A 15 -17.92 -2.11 12.47
CA ASN A 15 -18.60 -0.81 12.43
C ASN A 15 -20.13 -0.79 12.45
N ARG A 16 -20.77 -1.49 13.40
CA ARG A 16 -22.26 -1.44 13.48
C ARG A 16 -22.88 -0.16 14.05
N ARG A 17 -22.16 0.76 14.68
CA ARG A 17 -22.80 1.87 15.42
C ARG A 17 -22.39 3.31 15.11
N MET A 18 -21.30 3.61 14.39
CA MET A 18 -20.81 5.00 14.28
C MET A 18 -20.55 5.52 12.85
N THR A 19 -20.99 4.81 11.81
CA THR A 19 -20.52 5.05 10.43
C THR A 19 -21.50 5.79 9.51
N ARG A 20 -22.69 6.17 9.97
CA ARG A 20 -23.69 6.75 9.04
C ARG A 20 -23.33 8.14 8.50
N PHE A 21 -22.57 8.95 9.26
CA PHE A 21 -22.23 10.32 8.85
C PHE A 21 -20.82 10.48 8.28
N ARG A 22 -19.84 9.66 8.68
CA ARG A 22 -18.44 9.78 8.21
C ARG A 22 -18.19 9.09 6.85
N GLY A 23 -18.98 8.12 6.47
CA GLY A 23 -18.79 7.33 5.25
C GLY A 23 -19.04 8.09 3.94
N VAL A 24 -19.64 9.28 4.00
CA VAL A 24 -19.92 10.12 2.81
C VAL A 24 -18.68 10.94 2.40
N PHE A 25 -17.75 11.20 3.33
CA PHE A 25 -16.63 12.13 3.11
C PHE A 25 -15.24 11.51 3.23
N SER A 26 -15.11 10.27 3.64
CA SER A 26 -13.80 9.59 3.75
C SER A 26 -13.80 8.29 2.97
N SER A 27 -12.80 8.12 2.12
CA SER A 27 -12.58 6.87 1.39
C SER A 27 -11.84 5.88 2.29
N ASP A 28 -12.46 4.71 2.54
CA ASP A 28 -11.79 3.62 3.23
C ASP A 28 -10.93 2.85 2.23
N ILE A 29 -9.66 2.67 2.55
CA ILE A 29 -8.66 2.04 1.69
C ILE A 29 -8.24 0.72 2.30
N GLY A 30 -8.27 -0.36 1.52
CA GLY A 30 -7.69 -1.65 1.85
C GLY A 30 -6.45 -1.90 1.01
N ILE A 31 -5.35 -2.31 1.62
CA ILE A 31 -4.10 -2.63 0.91
C ILE A 31 -3.70 -4.06 1.25
N ASP A 32 -3.44 -4.86 0.23
CA ASP A 32 -2.84 -6.19 0.37
C ASP A 32 -1.40 -6.14 -0.14
N LEU A 33 -0.44 -6.23 0.79
CA LEU A 33 0.98 -6.24 0.49
C LEU A 33 1.43 -7.65 0.13
N GLY A 34 1.23 -8.04 -1.12
CA GLY A 34 1.69 -9.33 -1.62
C GLY A 34 3.13 -9.30 -2.12
N THR A 35 3.79 -10.47 -2.11
CA THR A 35 5.17 -10.64 -2.61
C THR A 35 5.31 -10.29 -4.10
N ALA A 36 4.35 -10.71 -4.92
CA ALA A 36 4.38 -10.47 -6.36
C ALA A 36 3.66 -9.20 -6.77
N ASN A 37 2.48 -8.96 -6.20
CA ASN A 37 1.61 -7.84 -6.52
C ASN A 37 1.00 -7.26 -5.25
N THR A 38 0.88 -5.95 -5.22
CA THR A 38 0.16 -5.19 -4.20
C THR A 38 -1.19 -4.76 -4.78
N LEU A 39 -2.27 -5.03 -4.06
CA LEU A 39 -3.62 -4.63 -4.43
C LEU A 39 -4.10 -3.50 -3.54
N VAL A 40 -4.76 -2.51 -4.13
CA VAL A 40 -5.40 -1.42 -3.39
C VAL A 40 -6.88 -1.41 -3.71
N PHE A 41 -7.67 -1.57 -2.68
CA PHE A 41 -9.12 -1.52 -2.69
C PHE A 41 -9.61 -0.19 -2.11
N VAL A 42 -10.59 0.43 -2.74
CA VAL A 42 -11.27 1.61 -2.22
C VAL A 42 -12.76 1.29 -2.06
N ARG A 43 -13.31 1.58 -0.89
CA ARG A 43 -14.73 1.33 -0.61
C ARG A 43 -15.63 1.99 -1.64
N GLY A 44 -16.58 1.23 -2.17
CA GLY A 44 -17.51 1.70 -3.22
C GLY A 44 -16.92 1.74 -4.63
N ARG A 45 -15.61 1.53 -4.80
CA ARG A 45 -14.94 1.51 -6.10
C ARG A 45 -14.31 0.15 -6.44
N GLY A 46 -14.18 -0.75 -5.47
CA GLY A 46 -13.52 -2.03 -5.65
C GLY A 46 -11.99 -1.93 -5.68
N ILE A 47 -11.33 -2.89 -6.36
CA ILE A 47 -9.89 -2.86 -6.57
C ILE A 47 -9.57 -1.77 -7.60
N VAL A 48 -8.90 -0.72 -7.16
CA VAL A 48 -8.56 0.44 -7.99
C VAL A 48 -7.12 0.41 -8.49
N LEU A 49 -6.22 -0.32 -7.81
CA LEU A 49 -4.85 -0.55 -8.24
C LEU A 49 -4.50 -2.04 -8.05
N ALA A 50 -3.83 -2.58 -9.06
CA ALA A 50 -3.16 -3.88 -9.00
C ALA A 50 -1.75 -3.68 -9.60
N GLU A 51 -0.77 -3.50 -8.72
CA GLU A 51 0.58 -3.12 -9.11
C GLU A 51 1.58 -4.21 -8.73
N PRO A 52 2.58 -4.51 -9.55
CA PRO A 52 3.71 -5.33 -9.14
C PRO A 52 4.37 -4.76 -7.88
N SER A 53 4.74 -5.60 -6.91
CA SER A 53 5.48 -5.20 -5.71
C SER A 53 6.95 -4.94 -6.06
N VAL A 54 7.17 -3.93 -6.89
CA VAL A 54 8.50 -3.51 -7.40
C VAL A 54 8.63 -2.00 -7.24
N VAL A 55 9.79 -1.56 -6.80
CA VAL A 55 10.14 -0.15 -6.57
C VAL A 55 11.45 0.16 -7.28
N ALA A 56 11.49 1.24 -8.04
CA ALA A 56 12.73 1.78 -8.59
C ALA A 56 13.26 2.86 -7.64
N VAL A 57 14.51 2.69 -7.21
CA VAL A 57 15.19 3.59 -6.27
C VAL A 57 16.48 4.15 -6.88
N ASP A 58 16.82 5.36 -6.48
CA ASP A 58 18.16 5.91 -6.74
C ASP A 58 19.17 5.21 -5.82
N SER A 59 20.21 4.63 -6.41
CA SER A 59 21.24 3.88 -5.66
C SER A 59 22.12 4.73 -4.75
N THR A 60 22.06 6.05 -4.90
CA THR A 60 22.87 6.98 -4.10
C THR A 60 22.09 7.51 -2.90
N THR A 61 20.80 7.79 -3.09
CA THR A 61 19.96 8.45 -2.08
C THR A 61 18.92 7.50 -1.46
N ASN A 62 18.73 6.29 -1.99
CA ASN A 62 17.62 5.37 -1.66
C ASN A 62 16.22 5.98 -1.90
N GLU A 63 16.15 7.08 -2.65
CA GLU A 63 14.88 7.73 -2.94
C GLU A 63 14.03 6.89 -3.89
N VAL A 64 12.74 6.76 -3.60
CA VAL A 64 11.78 6.05 -4.44
C VAL A 64 11.42 6.91 -5.65
N LEU A 65 11.84 6.47 -6.83
CA LEU A 65 11.62 7.15 -8.11
C LEU A 65 10.34 6.69 -8.81
N ALA A 66 10.01 5.40 -8.70
CA ALA A 66 8.82 4.82 -9.30
C ALA A 66 8.37 3.57 -8.55
N VAL A 67 7.08 3.23 -8.67
CA VAL A 67 6.49 2.03 -8.07
C VAL A 67 5.63 1.27 -9.08
N GLY A 68 5.48 -0.02 -8.87
CA GLY A 68 4.57 -0.87 -9.63
C GLY A 68 5.02 -1.08 -11.07
N HIS A 69 4.09 -0.97 -12.01
CA HIS A 69 4.35 -1.17 -13.44
C HIS A 69 5.41 -0.21 -13.99
N LYS A 70 5.46 1.04 -13.50
CA LYS A 70 6.49 2.00 -13.90
C LYS A 70 7.88 1.52 -13.48
N ALA A 71 8.04 1.08 -12.24
CA ALA A 71 9.30 0.52 -11.75
C ALA A 71 9.69 -0.76 -12.50
N LYS A 72 8.72 -1.65 -12.75
CA LYS A 72 8.95 -2.89 -13.50
C LYS A 72 9.43 -2.63 -14.92
N ALA A 73 8.91 -1.59 -15.60
CA ALA A 73 9.34 -1.20 -16.94
C ALA A 73 10.77 -0.67 -16.99
N MET A 74 11.31 -0.23 -15.86
CA MET A 74 12.69 0.25 -15.71
C MET A 74 13.70 -0.88 -15.47
N LEU A 75 13.26 -2.09 -15.14
CA LEU A 75 14.12 -3.26 -14.94
C LEU A 75 14.97 -3.52 -16.20
N GLY A 76 16.28 -3.57 -16.00
CA GLY A 76 17.24 -3.88 -17.07
C GLY A 76 17.45 -2.77 -18.13
N LYS A 77 16.80 -1.61 -17.97
CA LYS A 77 16.87 -0.49 -18.91
C LYS A 77 17.39 0.80 -18.30
N THR A 78 17.77 0.78 -17.02
CA THR A 78 18.12 1.99 -16.27
C THR A 78 19.62 2.26 -16.26
N PRO A 79 20.04 3.54 -16.19
CA PRO A 79 21.42 3.93 -15.89
C PRO A 79 21.87 3.28 -14.56
N ARG A 80 23.20 3.16 -14.38
CA ARG A 80 23.82 2.51 -13.19
C ARG A 80 23.37 3.08 -11.84
N LYS A 81 22.74 4.24 -11.83
CA LYS A 81 22.25 4.93 -10.62
C LYS A 81 20.83 4.51 -10.18
N ILE A 82 20.12 3.74 -10.98
CA ILE A 82 18.74 3.33 -10.66
C ILE A 82 18.67 1.81 -10.64
N HIS A 83 18.18 1.23 -9.57
CA HIS A 83 17.91 -0.20 -9.53
C HIS A 83 16.48 -0.46 -9.04
N ALA A 84 15.92 -1.57 -9.50
CA ALA A 84 14.60 -1.98 -9.09
C ALA A 84 14.70 -3.07 -8.01
N VAL A 85 14.01 -2.84 -6.91
CA VAL A 85 14.00 -3.67 -5.70
C VAL A 85 12.60 -4.21 -5.47
N ARG A 86 12.52 -5.40 -4.92
CA ARG A 86 11.29 -5.97 -4.39
C ARG A 86 11.31 -5.84 -2.87
N PRO A 87 10.49 -4.97 -2.28
CA PRO A 87 10.45 -4.78 -0.83
C PRO A 87 9.86 -5.98 -0.10
N MET A 88 9.11 -6.83 -0.83
CA MET A 88 8.50 -8.06 -0.30
C MET A 88 9.20 -9.28 -0.90
N LYS A 89 9.61 -10.24 -0.05
CA LYS A 89 10.24 -11.49 -0.46
C LYS A 89 9.72 -12.63 0.42
N ASP A 90 9.31 -13.73 -0.20
CA ASP A 90 8.88 -14.95 0.49
C ASP A 90 7.82 -14.70 1.59
N GLY A 91 6.93 -13.75 1.37
CA GLY A 91 5.86 -13.40 2.31
C GLY A 91 6.31 -12.54 3.49
N VAL A 92 7.52 -11.97 3.48
CA VAL A 92 8.02 -11.05 4.50
C VAL A 92 8.47 -9.73 3.89
N ILE A 93 8.54 -8.68 4.71
CA ILE A 93 9.09 -7.39 4.29
C ILE A 93 10.61 -7.50 4.37
N ALA A 94 11.28 -7.47 3.22
CA ALA A 94 12.74 -7.56 3.13
C ALA A 94 13.41 -6.19 3.31
N ASP A 95 12.71 -5.11 2.95
CA ASP A 95 13.20 -3.74 3.08
C ASP A 95 12.05 -2.81 3.48
N PHE A 96 12.14 -2.26 4.70
CA PHE A 96 11.08 -1.44 5.29
C PHE A 96 11.01 -0.04 4.69
N GLU A 97 12.15 0.60 4.45
CA GLU A 97 12.18 1.96 3.91
C GLU A 97 11.58 1.98 2.50
N ILE A 98 11.93 0.98 1.70
CA ILE A 98 11.40 0.83 0.35
C ILE A 98 9.91 0.45 0.37
N ALA A 99 9.50 -0.44 1.30
CA ALA A 99 8.08 -0.80 1.47
C ALA A 99 7.25 0.40 1.91
N GLU A 100 7.76 1.21 2.82
CA GLU A 100 7.17 2.47 3.24
C GLU A 100 6.99 3.44 2.08
N GLY A 101 8.05 3.65 1.29
CA GLY A 101 8.01 4.50 0.10
C GLY A 101 6.98 4.03 -0.92
N MET A 102 6.88 2.70 -1.13
CA MET A 102 5.88 2.09 -1.99
C MET A 102 4.46 2.34 -1.46
N LEU A 103 4.21 2.10 -0.18
CA LEU A 103 2.91 2.35 0.46
C LEU A 103 2.49 3.81 0.32
N LYS A 104 3.38 4.74 0.67
CA LYS A 104 3.12 6.19 0.51
C LYS A 104 2.73 6.55 -0.92
N ALA A 105 3.46 6.04 -1.91
CA ALA A 105 3.17 6.30 -3.31
C ALA A 105 1.81 5.75 -3.74
N LEU A 106 1.45 4.52 -3.32
CA LEU A 106 0.17 3.89 -3.66
C LEU A 106 -1.01 4.58 -2.97
N ILE A 107 -0.90 4.91 -1.68
CA ILE A 107 -1.94 5.63 -0.94
C ILE A 107 -2.21 7.00 -1.58
N ARG A 108 -1.16 7.77 -1.91
CA ARG A 108 -1.30 9.07 -2.56
C ARG A 108 -2.00 9.01 -3.93
N ARG A 109 -1.83 7.92 -4.68
CA ARG A 109 -2.48 7.72 -5.99
C ARG A 109 -4.00 7.53 -5.87
N VAL A 110 -4.49 6.98 -4.76
CA VAL A 110 -5.91 6.68 -4.56
C VAL A 110 -6.62 7.67 -3.65
N SER A 111 -5.86 8.41 -2.84
CA SER A 111 -6.37 9.43 -1.95
C SER A 111 -6.77 10.68 -2.74
N PRO A 112 -7.97 11.24 -2.52
CA PRO A 112 -8.37 12.49 -3.16
C PRO A 112 -7.46 13.63 -2.71
N ALA A 113 -6.94 14.41 -3.66
CA ALA A 113 -6.01 15.52 -3.40
C ALA A 113 -6.59 16.63 -2.48
N ARG A 114 -7.92 16.66 -2.27
CA ARG A 114 -8.64 17.64 -1.46
C ARG A 114 -9.58 17.01 -0.44
N SER A 115 -9.22 15.82 0.10
CA SER A 115 -10.03 15.23 1.16
C SER A 115 -9.87 16.03 2.45
N LEU A 116 -10.98 16.55 2.99
CA LEU A 116 -11.03 17.17 4.32
C LEU A 116 -10.85 16.16 5.46
N PHE A 117 -11.00 14.88 5.17
CA PHE A 117 -10.90 13.80 6.14
C PHE A 117 -9.86 12.78 5.72
N ARG A 118 -9.03 12.36 6.66
CA ARG A 118 -8.06 11.28 6.44
C ARG A 118 -8.79 9.97 6.16
N PRO A 119 -8.37 9.19 5.15
CA PRO A 119 -8.93 7.87 4.90
C PRO A 119 -8.60 6.93 6.07
N ARG A 120 -9.48 5.95 6.31
CA ARG A 120 -9.11 4.81 7.15
C ARG A 120 -8.40 3.80 6.27
N ILE A 121 -7.23 3.35 6.71
CA ILE A 121 -6.40 2.42 5.95
C ILE A 121 -6.33 1.10 6.69
N LEU A 122 -6.66 0.02 5.98
CA LEU A 122 -6.49 -1.36 6.44
C LEU A 122 -5.41 -2.00 5.58
N ILE A 123 -4.35 -2.49 6.21
CA ILE A 123 -3.24 -3.13 5.51
C ILE A 123 -3.18 -4.59 5.92
N ALA A 124 -3.30 -5.50 4.94
CA ALA A 124 -3.00 -6.90 5.14
C ALA A 124 -1.50 -7.10 5.01
N VAL A 125 -0.90 -7.61 6.08
CA VAL A 125 0.53 -7.92 6.18
C VAL A 125 0.74 -9.42 6.35
N PRO A 126 1.91 -9.95 5.98
CA PRO A 126 2.23 -11.37 6.20
C PRO A 126 2.12 -11.79 7.68
N SER A 127 1.77 -13.03 7.92
CA SER A 127 1.55 -13.57 9.28
C SER A 127 2.82 -13.63 10.14
N GLY A 128 4.01 -13.65 9.52
CA GLY A 128 5.30 -13.71 10.20
C GLY A 128 5.91 -12.36 10.57
N ILE A 129 5.15 -11.26 10.41
CA ILE A 129 5.65 -9.93 10.70
C ILE A 129 5.92 -9.73 12.20
N THR A 130 7.06 -9.15 12.53
CA THR A 130 7.43 -8.79 13.90
C THR A 130 6.66 -7.57 14.40
N GLY A 131 6.64 -7.34 15.72
CA GLY A 131 5.99 -6.16 16.30
C GLY A 131 6.61 -4.83 15.83
N VAL A 132 7.92 -4.80 15.58
CA VAL A 132 8.63 -3.62 15.06
C VAL A 132 8.19 -3.33 13.63
N GLU A 133 8.15 -4.37 12.81
CA GLU A 133 7.70 -4.30 11.43
C GLU A 133 6.25 -3.84 11.30
N LYS A 134 5.37 -4.37 12.14
CA LYS A 134 3.98 -3.94 12.20
C LYS A 134 3.87 -2.44 12.50
N ARG A 135 4.64 -1.97 13.47
CA ARG A 135 4.67 -0.56 13.83
C ARG A 135 5.18 0.32 12.68
N ALA A 136 6.22 -0.13 11.97
CA ALA A 136 6.74 0.59 10.80
C ALA A 136 5.69 0.73 9.69
N VAL A 137 4.90 -0.32 9.43
CA VAL A 137 3.78 -0.28 8.47
C VAL A 137 2.67 0.69 8.93
N GLU A 138 2.32 0.67 10.22
CA GLU A 138 1.32 1.59 10.80
C GLU A 138 1.79 3.05 10.67
N ASP A 139 3.04 3.35 11.05
CA ASP A 139 3.64 4.68 10.95
C ASP A 139 3.70 5.15 9.48
N SER A 140 4.03 4.26 8.56
CA SER A 140 4.04 4.55 7.12
C SER A 140 2.67 4.95 6.60
N ALA A 141 1.63 4.25 7.02
CA ALA A 141 0.25 4.57 6.64
C ALA A 141 -0.19 5.93 7.20
N LEU A 142 0.20 6.23 8.45
CA LEU A 142 -0.11 7.52 9.10
C LEU A 142 0.58 8.69 8.39
N HIS A 143 1.83 8.52 7.96
CA HIS A 143 2.60 9.56 7.25
C HIS A 143 2.19 9.74 5.78
N ALA A 144 1.53 8.75 5.19
CA ALA A 144 1.09 8.83 3.79
C ALA A 144 -0.19 9.67 3.60
N GLY A 145 -0.95 9.92 4.64
CA GLY A 145 -2.19 10.68 4.62
C GLY A 145 -3.12 10.37 5.72
#